data_a207443a2c895d94d998fc8c9b81f178
#
_entry.id   a207443a2c895d94d998fc8c9b81f178
#
_cell.length_a   1.000
_cell.length_b   1.000
_cell.length_c   1.000
_cell.angle_alpha   90.00
_cell.angle_beta   90.00
_cell.angle_gamma   90.00
#
_symmetry.space_group_name_H-M   'P 1'
#
loop_
_entity.id
_entity.type
_entity.pdbx_description
1 polymer ?
#
loop_
_entity_poly.entity_id
_entity_poly.type
_entity_poly.pdbx_seq_one_letter_code
_entity_poly.pdbx_strand_id
1 'polypeptide(L)'
;YLGLTVASYIYFIGDAAVSYHTNDVSSVKKATTLACIFPGAGQIYNRSYWKVPFVVGGFASMIYCIDWNNRGYQRFKKAYSLLADYEQNPNKYPDGPTDEFHGRYSTDFIRNLRNNYRRNRDLCIIITGALYILQIVDAHVDAHLKDYDISDDLSMNLEPLVDYTYVPTLQSNRPVFGFNLSLKL
;
A
#
# COMPACT_ATOMS: atom_id res chain seq x y z
N TYR A 1 -1.64 23.17 -13.66
CA TYR A 1 -1.48 23.99 -12.45
C TYR A 1 -2.05 23.30 -11.20
N LEU A 2 -3.21 22.64 -11.27
CA LEU A 2 -3.86 22.00 -10.12
C LEU A 2 -2.96 20.90 -9.47
N GLY A 3 -2.22 20.14 -10.27
CA GLY A 3 -1.28 19.13 -9.78
C GLY A 3 -0.10 19.71 -8.98
N LEU A 4 0.43 20.84 -9.42
CA LEU A 4 1.53 21.54 -8.72
C LEU A 4 1.06 22.15 -7.40
N THR A 5 -0.17 22.70 -7.34
CA THR A 5 -0.72 23.24 -6.08
C THR A 5 -1.00 22.13 -5.07
N VAL A 6 -1.52 20.99 -5.51
CA VAL A 6 -1.73 19.82 -4.64
C VAL A 6 -0.39 19.28 -4.14
N ALA A 7 0.62 19.15 -5.02
CA ALA A 7 1.94 18.68 -4.63
C ALA A 7 2.64 19.62 -3.63
N SER A 8 2.56 20.96 -3.85
CA SER A 8 3.10 21.93 -2.90
C SER A 8 2.36 21.90 -1.55
N TYR A 9 1.06 21.73 -1.55
CA TYR A 9 0.26 21.62 -0.34
C TYR A 9 0.63 20.38 0.47
N ILE A 10 0.78 19.22 -0.19
CA ILE A 10 1.25 17.98 0.45
C ILE A 10 2.66 18.16 1.02
N TYR A 11 3.55 18.82 0.27
CA TYR A 11 4.91 19.11 0.74
C TYR A 11 4.90 19.97 2.00
N PHE A 12 4.16 21.09 2.03
CA PHE A 12 4.06 21.97 3.20
C PHE A 12 3.43 21.29 4.42
N ILE A 13 2.40 20.46 4.22
CA ILE A 13 1.81 19.68 5.32
C ILE A 13 2.82 18.66 5.85
N GLY A 14 3.55 17.98 4.95
CA GLY A 14 4.60 17.03 5.32
C GLY A 14 5.73 17.70 6.10
N ASP A 15 6.21 18.84 5.64
CA ASP A 15 7.25 19.64 6.30
C ASP A 15 6.79 20.15 7.66
N ALA A 16 5.58 20.70 7.78
CA ALA A 16 5.00 21.12 9.04
C ALA A 16 4.84 19.96 10.04
N ALA A 17 4.42 18.77 9.58
CA ALA A 17 4.28 17.59 10.43
C ALA A 17 5.62 17.07 10.95
N VAL A 18 6.67 17.15 10.12
CA VAL A 18 8.05 16.75 10.51
C VAL A 18 8.70 17.79 11.41
N SER A 19 8.49 19.09 11.11
CA SER A 19 9.11 20.22 11.83
C SER A 19 8.37 20.59 13.12
N TYR A 20 7.19 20.02 13.37
CA TYR A 20 6.42 20.27 14.60
C TYR A 20 7.17 19.69 15.81
N HIS A 21 8.03 20.55 16.37
CA HIS A 21 8.90 20.24 17.47
C HIS A 21 8.20 20.54 18.81
N THR A 22 7.38 19.59 19.25
CA THR A 22 7.02 19.54 20.67
C THR A 22 7.90 18.48 21.31
N ASN A 23 8.61 18.82 22.35
CA ASN A 23 9.54 17.95 23.08
C ASN A 23 8.89 16.68 23.66
N ASP A 24 7.56 16.55 23.57
CA ASP A 24 6.75 15.46 24.13
C ASP A 24 5.95 14.65 23.09
N VAL A 25 6.09 14.90 21.80
CA VAL A 25 5.38 14.07 20.81
C VAL A 25 6.17 12.80 20.59
N SER A 26 5.66 11.67 21.09
CA SER A 26 6.25 10.35 20.87
C SER A 26 6.48 10.08 19.37
N SER A 27 7.51 9.34 19.03
CA SER A 27 7.83 8.88 17.68
C SER A 27 6.61 8.25 16.98
N VAL A 28 5.77 7.57 17.75
CA VAL A 28 4.51 6.95 17.34
C VAL A 28 3.51 7.96 16.76
N LYS A 29 3.31 9.12 17.43
CA LYS A 29 2.38 10.15 16.94
C LYS A 29 2.85 10.72 15.60
N LYS A 30 4.16 10.93 15.44
CA LYS A 30 4.74 11.41 14.18
C LYS A 30 4.56 10.39 13.04
N ALA A 31 4.88 9.12 13.29
CA ALA A 31 4.71 8.05 12.31
C ALA A 31 3.24 7.92 11.85
N THR A 32 2.30 7.93 12.80
CA THR A 32 0.87 7.85 12.51
C THR A 32 0.37 9.06 11.72
N THR A 33 0.79 10.28 12.12
CA THR A 33 0.40 11.51 11.39
C THR A 33 0.91 11.49 9.95
N LEU A 34 2.18 11.09 9.74
CA LEU A 34 2.75 10.96 8.40
C LEU A 34 2.01 9.91 7.56
N ALA A 35 1.63 8.78 8.16
CA ALA A 35 0.85 7.74 7.48
C ALA A 35 -0.56 8.22 7.09
N CYS A 36 -1.17 9.12 7.88
CA CYS A 36 -2.45 9.75 7.57
C CYS A 36 -2.35 10.81 6.46
N ILE A 37 -1.19 11.43 6.25
CA ILE A 37 -1.03 12.46 5.20
C ILE A 37 -0.72 11.80 3.86
N PHE A 38 0.22 10.86 3.86
CA PHE A 38 0.66 10.18 2.64
C PHE A 38 0.85 8.69 2.87
N PRO A 39 0.21 7.81 2.05
CA PRO A 39 0.38 6.38 2.15
C PRO A 39 1.85 5.97 1.97
N GLY A 40 2.41 5.28 2.94
CA GLY A 40 3.80 4.87 2.95
C GLY A 40 4.76 5.79 3.71
N ALA A 41 4.39 7.04 4.01
CA ALA A 41 5.27 7.99 4.71
C ALA A 41 5.56 7.55 6.16
N GLY A 42 4.59 6.95 6.84
CA GLY A 42 4.79 6.38 8.17
C GLY A 42 5.80 5.24 8.17
N GLN A 43 5.75 4.37 7.16
CA GLN A 43 6.70 3.26 6.99
C GLN A 43 8.12 3.77 6.67
N ILE A 44 8.25 4.85 5.88
CA ILE A 44 9.54 5.51 5.65
C ILE A 44 10.11 6.08 6.96
N TYR A 45 9.29 6.78 7.75
CA TYR A 45 9.69 7.32 9.05
C TYR A 45 10.13 6.21 10.01
N ASN A 46 9.42 5.09 10.01
CA ASN A 46 9.76 3.90 10.80
C ASN A 46 10.97 3.11 10.25
N ARG A 47 11.62 3.57 9.16
CA ARG A 47 12.71 2.86 8.45
C ARG A 47 12.32 1.46 7.95
N SER A 48 11.03 1.15 7.86
CA SER A 48 10.49 -0.11 7.33
C SER A 48 10.37 -0.04 5.79
N TYR A 49 11.48 0.29 5.12
CA TYR A 49 11.52 0.57 3.67
C TYR A 49 11.01 -0.57 2.80
N TRP A 50 11.14 -1.80 3.25
CA TRP A 50 10.67 -2.98 2.52
C TRP A 50 9.14 -3.04 2.37
N LYS A 51 8.38 -2.39 3.27
CA LYS A 51 6.92 -2.30 3.20
C LYS A 51 6.44 -1.25 2.21
N VAL A 52 7.23 -0.22 1.95
CA VAL A 52 6.85 0.92 1.09
C VAL A 52 6.42 0.49 -0.32
N PRO A 53 7.16 -0.37 -1.05
CA PRO A 53 6.74 -0.79 -2.39
C PRO A 53 5.42 -1.55 -2.37
N PHE A 54 5.10 -2.32 -1.31
CA PHE A 54 3.80 -3.01 -1.19
C PHE A 54 2.66 -2.03 -0.97
N VAL A 55 2.84 -1.03 -0.12
CA VAL A 55 1.83 0.01 0.12
C VAL A 55 1.60 0.82 -1.16
N VAL A 56 2.64 1.37 -1.77
CA VAL A 56 2.54 2.18 -2.99
C VAL A 56 1.98 1.35 -4.15
N GLY A 57 2.47 0.13 -4.35
CA GLY A 57 1.99 -0.79 -5.38
C GLY A 57 0.52 -1.18 -5.18
N GLY A 58 0.09 -1.41 -3.93
CA GLY A 58 -1.29 -1.65 -3.57
C GLY A 58 -2.20 -0.49 -3.96
N PHE A 59 -1.85 0.74 -3.58
CA PHE A 59 -2.62 1.93 -3.97
C PHE A 59 -2.63 2.18 -5.47
N ALA A 60 -1.48 2.04 -6.14
CA ALA A 60 -1.40 2.19 -7.60
C ALA A 60 -2.30 1.20 -8.33
N SER A 61 -2.33 -0.07 -7.92
CA SER A 61 -3.21 -1.08 -8.49
C SER A 61 -4.69 -0.77 -8.26
N MET A 62 -5.07 -0.27 -7.07
CA MET A 62 -6.44 0.11 -6.78
C MET A 62 -6.89 1.33 -7.59
N ILE A 63 -6.05 2.35 -7.74
CA ILE A 63 -6.33 3.52 -8.60
C ILE A 63 -6.56 3.07 -10.04
N TYR A 64 -5.72 2.16 -10.55
CA TYR A 64 -5.90 1.60 -11.89
C TYR A 64 -7.22 0.84 -12.02
N CYS A 65 -7.58 -0.01 -11.03
CA CYS A 65 -8.85 -0.73 -11.03
C CYS A 65 -10.06 0.20 -10.99
N ILE A 66 -10.00 1.28 -10.19
CA ILE A 66 -11.07 2.29 -10.12
C ILE A 66 -11.22 2.97 -11.48
N ASP A 67 -10.13 3.42 -12.08
CA ASP A 67 -10.16 4.09 -13.38
C ASP A 67 -10.68 3.18 -14.49
N TRP A 68 -10.21 1.93 -14.55
CA TRP A 68 -10.68 0.93 -15.50
C TRP A 68 -12.19 0.69 -15.40
N ASN A 69 -12.70 0.44 -14.20
CA ASN A 69 -14.13 0.24 -13.97
C ASN A 69 -14.94 1.52 -14.24
N ASN A 70 -14.39 2.68 -13.92
CA ASN A 70 -15.06 3.96 -14.18
C ASN A 70 -15.17 4.24 -15.67
N ARG A 71 -14.14 3.97 -16.48
CA ARG A 71 -14.22 4.09 -17.95
C ARG A 71 -15.27 3.15 -18.52
N GLY A 72 -15.31 1.89 -18.08
CA GLY A 72 -16.35 0.94 -18.46
C GLY A 72 -17.76 1.45 -18.09
N TYR A 73 -17.93 1.93 -16.87
CA TYR A 73 -19.17 2.51 -16.41
C TYR A 73 -19.63 3.70 -17.29
N GLN A 74 -18.74 4.65 -17.58
CA GLN A 74 -19.08 5.81 -18.42
C GLN A 74 -19.44 5.41 -19.85
N ARG A 75 -18.74 4.43 -20.44
CA ARG A 75 -19.03 3.89 -21.77
C ARG A 75 -20.43 3.29 -21.81
N PHE A 76 -20.76 2.37 -20.92
CA PHE A 76 -22.07 1.71 -20.89
C PHE A 76 -23.19 2.64 -20.39
N LYS A 77 -22.88 3.67 -19.60
CA LYS A 77 -23.83 4.70 -19.21
C LYS A 77 -24.30 5.51 -20.42
N LYS A 78 -23.37 5.93 -21.29
CA LYS A 78 -23.69 6.65 -22.54
C LYS A 78 -24.51 5.77 -23.47
N ALA A 79 -24.07 4.53 -23.71
CA ALA A 79 -24.79 3.59 -24.55
C ALA A 79 -26.22 3.33 -24.07
N TYR A 80 -26.38 3.08 -22.75
CA TYR A 80 -27.71 2.89 -22.17
C TYR A 80 -28.61 4.11 -22.34
N SER A 81 -28.09 5.32 -22.12
CA SER A 81 -28.89 6.53 -22.24
C SER A 81 -29.40 6.78 -23.70
N LEU A 82 -28.55 6.47 -24.69
CA LEU A 82 -28.89 6.57 -26.11
C LEU A 82 -29.95 5.53 -26.53
N LEU A 83 -29.76 4.27 -26.12
CA LEU A 83 -30.68 3.19 -26.42
C LEU A 83 -32.04 3.38 -25.74
N ALA A 84 -32.06 3.83 -24.50
CA ALA A 84 -33.28 4.12 -23.75
C ALA A 84 -34.06 5.32 -24.34
N ASP A 85 -33.34 6.38 -24.79
CA ASP A 85 -33.96 7.52 -25.48
C ASP A 85 -34.54 7.11 -26.85
N TYR A 86 -33.83 6.21 -27.59
CA TYR A 86 -34.33 5.66 -28.85
C TYR A 86 -35.61 4.82 -28.67
N GLU A 87 -35.67 3.99 -27.64
CA GLU A 87 -36.88 3.19 -27.33
C GLU A 87 -38.08 4.07 -26.99
N GLN A 88 -37.88 5.22 -26.36
CA GLN A 88 -38.93 6.16 -26.00
C GLN A 88 -39.31 7.10 -27.16
N ASN A 89 -38.34 7.48 -27.98
CA ASN A 89 -38.51 8.47 -29.06
C ASN A 89 -37.88 7.99 -30.38
N PRO A 90 -38.44 6.95 -31.04
CA PRO A 90 -37.86 6.40 -32.27
C PRO A 90 -37.77 7.43 -33.41
N ASN A 91 -38.71 8.34 -33.50
CA ASN A 91 -38.80 9.38 -34.56
C ASN A 91 -37.63 10.42 -34.48
N LYS A 92 -36.93 10.49 -33.35
CA LYS A 92 -35.79 11.39 -33.18
C LYS A 92 -34.53 10.84 -33.90
N TYR A 93 -34.48 9.53 -34.15
CA TYR A 93 -33.33 8.84 -34.69
C TYR A 93 -33.75 8.01 -35.93
N PRO A 94 -34.00 8.64 -37.09
CA PRO A 94 -34.50 7.95 -38.29
C PRO A 94 -33.54 6.85 -38.79
N ASP A 95 -32.22 7.01 -38.60
CA ASP A 95 -31.18 6.06 -38.95
C ASP A 95 -30.75 5.15 -37.78
N GLY A 96 -31.50 5.19 -36.65
CA GLY A 96 -31.12 4.52 -35.41
C GLY A 96 -30.11 5.31 -34.58
N PRO A 97 -29.89 4.91 -33.31
CA PRO A 97 -28.91 5.57 -32.45
C PRO A 97 -27.49 5.25 -32.95
N THR A 98 -26.64 6.26 -33.02
CA THR A 98 -25.24 6.17 -33.41
C THR A 98 -24.39 5.57 -32.24
N ASP A 99 -24.67 4.33 -31.90
CA ASP A 99 -23.92 3.61 -30.85
C ASP A 99 -23.41 2.25 -31.37
N GLU A 100 -22.23 1.84 -30.92
CA GLU A 100 -21.58 0.58 -31.30
C GLU A 100 -22.34 -0.69 -30.89
N PHE A 101 -23.30 -0.54 -29.96
CA PHE A 101 -24.09 -1.64 -29.39
C PHE A 101 -25.48 -1.79 -30.00
N HIS A 102 -25.93 -0.80 -30.79
CA HIS A 102 -27.24 -0.85 -31.42
C HIS A 102 -27.40 -2.06 -32.34
N GLY A 103 -28.51 -2.78 -32.18
CA GLY A 103 -28.80 -4.00 -32.96
C GLY A 103 -27.98 -5.25 -32.58
N ARG A 104 -27.00 -5.13 -31.70
CA ARG A 104 -26.17 -6.26 -31.24
C ARG A 104 -26.55 -6.76 -29.85
N TYR A 105 -26.97 -5.84 -28.97
CA TYR A 105 -27.27 -6.14 -27.58
C TYR A 105 -28.59 -5.46 -27.18
N SER A 106 -29.34 -6.11 -26.28
CA SER A 106 -30.54 -5.51 -25.73
C SER A 106 -30.20 -4.40 -24.71
N THR A 107 -31.11 -3.46 -24.55
CA THR A 107 -30.98 -2.36 -23.58
C THR A 107 -30.80 -2.86 -22.15
N ASP A 108 -31.47 -3.96 -21.79
CA ASP A 108 -31.30 -4.60 -20.48
C ASP A 108 -29.90 -5.19 -20.28
N PHE A 109 -29.30 -5.76 -21.32
CA PHE A 109 -27.94 -6.27 -21.26
C PHE A 109 -26.93 -5.14 -20.99
N ILE A 110 -27.05 -4.02 -21.70
CA ILE A 110 -26.21 -2.83 -21.50
C ILE A 110 -26.42 -2.21 -20.11
N ARG A 111 -27.65 -2.21 -19.61
CA ARG A 111 -27.98 -1.79 -18.25
C ARG A 111 -27.26 -2.66 -17.21
N ASN A 112 -27.27 -3.97 -17.40
CA ASN A 112 -26.59 -4.91 -16.48
C ASN A 112 -25.07 -4.72 -16.50
N LEU A 113 -24.45 -4.54 -17.67
CA LEU A 113 -23.03 -4.22 -17.79
C LEU A 113 -22.68 -2.92 -17.08
N ARG A 114 -23.45 -1.84 -17.32
CA ARG A 114 -23.27 -0.57 -16.61
C ARG A 114 -23.31 -0.76 -15.09
N ASN A 115 -24.29 -1.51 -14.59
CA ASN A 115 -24.46 -1.74 -13.17
C ASN A 115 -23.30 -2.59 -12.57
N ASN A 116 -22.80 -3.56 -13.32
CA ASN A 116 -21.64 -4.37 -12.91
C ASN A 116 -20.37 -3.52 -12.79
N TYR A 117 -20.08 -2.68 -13.80
CA TYR A 117 -18.91 -1.78 -13.73
C TYR A 117 -19.04 -0.76 -12.60
N ARG A 118 -20.25 -0.23 -12.35
CA ARG A 118 -20.51 0.65 -11.22
C ARG A 118 -20.22 -0.07 -9.90
N ARG A 119 -20.77 -1.26 -9.70
CA ARG A 119 -20.57 -2.04 -8.48
C ARG A 119 -19.10 -2.37 -8.24
N ASN A 120 -18.40 -2.80 -9.29
CA ASN A 120 -16.98 -3.12 -9.19
C ASN A 120 -16.14 -1.88 -8.84
N ARG A 121 -16.42 -0.73 -9.45
CA ARG A 121 -15.78 0.55 -9.09
C ARG A 121 -16.01 0.89 -7.62
N ASP A 122 -17.24 0.82 -7.16
CA ASP A 122 -17.64 1.16 -5.80
C ASP A 122 -16.99 0.19 -4.78
N LEU A 123 -16.86 -1.10 -5.12
CA LEU A 123 -16.09 -2.08 -4.33
C LEU A 123 -14.59 -1.72 -4.28
N CYS A 124 -13.97 -1.36 -5.40
CA CYS A 124 -12.57 -0.93 -5.41
C CYS A 124 -12.34 0.30 -4.52
N ILE A 125 -13.27 1.26 -4.49
CA ILE A 125 -13.21 2.43 -3.60
C ILE A 125 -13.26 2.01 -2.13
N ILE A 126 -14.16 1.10 -1.76
CA ILE A 126 -14.27 0.58 -0.39
C ILE A 126 -12.99 -0.15 0.01
N ILE A 127 -12.46 -1.03 -0.86
CA ILE A 127 -11.21 -1.75 -0.61
C ILE A 127 -10.03 -0.77 -0.45
N THR A 128 -9.97 0.29 -1.26
CA THR A 128 -8.94 1.33 -1.13
C THR A 128 -9.01 2.03 0.22
N GLY A 129 -10.21 2.33 0.71
CA GLY A 129 -10.42 2.88 2.06
C GLY A 129 -9.96 1.93 3.16
N ALA A 130 -10.25 0.64 3.03
CA ALA A 130 -9.79 -0.38 3.98
C ALA A 130 -8.26 -0.51 3.99
N LEU A 131 -7.61 -0.54 2.82
CA LEU A 131 -6.15 -0.54 2.69
C LEU A 131 -5.52 0.70 3.32
N TYR A 132 -6.17 1.87 3.16
CA TYR A 132 -5.71 3.12 3.78
C TYR A 132 -5.73 3.04 5.31
N ILE A 133 -6.78 2.51 5.90
CA ILE A 133 -6.86 2.31 7.35
C ILE A 133 -5.81 1.30 7.81
N LEU A 134 -5.66 0.17 7.10
CA LEU A 134 -4.69 -0.87 7.46
C LEU A 134 -3.25 -0.35 7.45
N GLN A 135 -2.86 0.46 6.45
CA GLN A 135 -1.50 1.01 6.40
C GLN A 135 -1.22 2.03 7.53
N ILE A 136 -2.25 2.77 8.00
CA ILE A 136 -2.10 3.67 9.15
C ILE A 136 -1.89 2.87 10.43
N VAL A 137 -2.69 1.80 10.62
CA VAL A 137 -2.56 0.89 11.77
C VAL A 137 -1.19 0.22 11.77
N ASP A 138 -0.72 -0.28 10.61
CA ASP A 138 0.61 -0.88 10.46
C ASP A 138 1.73 0.11 10.85
N ALA A 139 1.68 1.34 10.35
CA ALA A 139 2.65 2.38 10.71
C ALA A 139 2.65 2.73 12.20
N HIS A 140 1.46 2.73 12.82
CA HIS A 140 1.28 2.98 14.26
C HIS A 140 1.88 1.85 15.10
N VAL A 141 1.58 0.60 14.75
CA VAL A 141 2.10 -0.60 15.44
C VAL A 141 3.62 -0.71 15.29
N ASP A 142 4.15 -0.50 14.08
CA ASP A 142 5.59 -0.51 13.85
C ASP A 142 6.32 0.54 14.71
N ALA A 143 5.74 1.72 14.86
CA ALA A 143 6.33 2.77 15.69
C ALA A 143 6.33 2.39 17.17
N HIS A 144 5.27 1.76 17.67
CA HIS A 144 5.22 1.26 19.05
C HIS A 144 6.25 0.14 19.29
N LEU A 145 6.38 -0.80 18.35
CA LEU A 145 7.31 -1.92 18.50
C LEU A 145 8.79 -1.47 18.53
N LYS A 146 9.11 -0.34 17.87
CA LYS A 146 10.46 0.24 17.94
C LYS A 146 10.84 0.79 19.31
N ASP A 147 9.86 1.33 20.04
CA ASP A 147 10.09 1.84 21.39
C ASP A 147 10.34 0.70 22.41
N TYR A 148 10.00 -0.55 22.02
CA TYR A 148 10.26 -1.79 22.79
C TYR A 148 11.42 -2.62 22.22
N ASP A 149 12.42 -1.97 21.63
CA ASP A 149 13.60 -2.68 21.14
C ASP A 149 14.43 -3.24 22.31
N ILE A 150 14.20 -4.53 22.58
CA ILE A 150 14.86 -5.30 23.66
C ILE A 150 16.25 -5.79 23.17
N SER A 151 16.69 -5.37 21.99
CA SER A 151 17.86 -5.94 21.32
C SER A 151 19.21 -5.50 21.89
N ASP A 152 19.26 -4.55 22.84
CA ASP A 152 20.51 -4.09 23.41
C ASP A 152 21.07 -5.02 24.52
N ASP A 153 20.24 -5.93 25.07
CA ASP A 153 20.64 -6.77 26.19
C ASP A 153 20.99 -8.24 25.82
N LEU A 154 20.67 -8.69 24.61
CA LEU A 154 20.93 -10.05 24.15
C LEU A 154 21.85 -10.04 22.92
N SER A 155 23.14 -9.92 23.12
CA SER A 155 24.11 -10.14 22.05
C SER A 155 24.68 -11.56 22.11
N MET A 156 24.45 -12.32 21.04
CA MET A 156 25.07 -13.62 20.81
C MET A 156 26.31 -13.40 19.95
N ASN A 157 27.48 -13.64 20.54
CA ASN A 157 28.75 -13.58 19.82
C ASN A 157 29.25 -15.00 19.56
N LEU A 158 29.46 -15.35 18.29
CA LEU A 158 30.00 -16.63 17.84
C LEU A 158 31.40 -16.39 17.28
N GLU A 159 32.40 -16.80 18.05
CA GLU A 159 33.82 -16.68 17.65
C GLU A 159 34.39 -18.05 17.32
N PRO A 160 35.11 -18.19 16.20
CA PRO A 160 35.86 -19.41 15.95
C PRO A 160 37.03 -19.54 16.96
N LEU A 161 37.08 -20.66 17.66
CA LEU A 161 38.12 -20.96 18.61
C LEU A 161 39.09 -21.98 18.00
N VAL A 162 40.37 -21.65 18.04
CA VAL A 162 41.46 -22.60 17.75
C VAL A 162 42.28 -22.72 19.02
N ASP A 163 42.22 -23.90 19.67
CA ASP A 163 42.97 -24.20 20.88
C ASP A 163 43.90 -25.41 20.61
N TYR A 164 44.94 -25.52 21.41
CA TYR A 164 45.91 -26.61 21.31
C TYR A 164 45.80 -27.50 22.54
N THR A 165 45.29 -28.72 22.36
CA THR A 165 45.17 -29.69 23.45
C THR A 165 46.34 -30.68 23.39
N TYR A 166 47.01 -30.85 24.53
CA TYR A 166 48.05 -31.88 24.68
C TYR A 166 47.43 -33.27 24.79
N VAL A 167 47.76 -34.15 23.85
CA VAL A 167 47.30 -35.55 23.86
C VAL A 167 48.39 -36.43 24.40
N PRO A 168 48.26 -36.97 25.61
CA PRO A 168 49.36 -37.76 26.28
C PRO A 168 49.77 -39.01 25.53
N THR A 169 48.87 -39.64 24.82
CA THR A 169 49.09 -40.84 24.01
C THR A 169 49.94 -40.59 22.77
N LEU A 170 50.01 -39.36 22.29
CA LEU A 170 50.82 -39.03 21.11
C LEU A 170 51.98 -38.09 21.40
N GLN A 171 52.18 -37.70 22.67
CA GLN A 171 53.22 -36.73 23.13
C GLN A 171 53.27 -35.45 22.23
N SER A 172 52.17 -35.00 21.72
CA SER A 172 52.10 -33.93 20.76
C SER A 172 50.83 -33.01 21.00
N ASN A 173 51.02 -31.73 20.80
CA ASN A 173 49.91 -30.76 20.79
C ASN A 173 49.15 -30.87 19.48
N ARG A 174 47.84 -31.06 19.55
CA ARG A 174 46.96 -31.07 18.38
C ARG A 174 46.05 -29.88 18.40
N PRO A 175 45.85 -29.18 17.26
CA PRO A 175 44.87 -28.11 17.17
C PRO A 175 43.46 -28.70 17.26
N VAL A 176 42.64 -28.13 18.14
CA VAL A 176 41.22 -28.42 18.28
C VAL A 176 40.48 -27.20 17.75
N PHE A 177 39.59 -27.42 16.80
CA PHE A 177 38.75 -26.39 16.24
C PHE A 177 37.38 -26.45 16.90
N GLY A 178 36.90 -25.30 17.38
CA GLY A 178 35.61 -25.17 18.04
C GLY A 178 34.96 -23.80 17.76
N PHE A 179 33.80 -23.62 18.31
CA PHE A 179 33.11 -22.31 18.31
C PHE A 179 32.85 -21.94 19.77
N ASN A 180 33.20 -20.71 20.12
CA ASN A 180 32.84 -20.11 21.41
C ASN A 180 31.56 -19.35 21.26
N LEU A 181 30.53 -19.76 21.99
CA LEU A 181 29.22 -19.09 22.03
C LEU A 181 29.16 -18.30 23.34
N SER A 182 29.28 -16.98 23.28
CA SER A 182 29.07 -16.10 24.42
C SER A 182 27.71 -15.42 24.32
N LEU A 183 26.86 -15.63 25.32
CA LEU A 183 25.62 -14.93 25.54
C LEU A 183 25.87 -13.85 26.58
N LYS A 184 25.69 -12.58 26.17
CA LYS A 184 25.72 -11.46 27.12
C LYS A 184 24.27 -11.20 27.52
N LEU A 185 23.96 -11.47 28.79
CA LEU A 185 22.69 -11.21 29.45
C LEU A 185 22.70 -9.82 30.05
#